data_eeadfac66ac317828324f8bca6e5db4d
#
_entry.id   eeadfac66ac317828324f8bca6e5db4d
#
_cell.length_a   1.000
_cell.length_b   1.000
_cell.length_c   1.000
_cell.angle_alpha   90.00
_cell.angle_beta   90.00
_cell.angle_gamma   90.00
#
_symmetry.space_group_name_H-M   'P 1'
#
loop_
_entity.id
_entity.type
_entity.pdbx_description
1 polymer ?
#
loop_
_entity_poly.entity_id
_entity_poly.type
_entity_poly.pdbx_seq_one_letter_code
_entity_poly.pdbx_strand_id
1 'polypeptide(L)'
;PKISYLSILKLVPVIPSEDSIKPIFYFRILLDYQFRTFVHPSALQLVEEIAFDIPEIEEIKRSYRIGQEKYRRAVIEYMPQCPFSKISDERLLIASHIKPYSVCIKENNQEEALDYLNGLALSPTYDRLFDQGYITFLDNGELICGTQLSSYTWDKLNINPTAKNKMRIFPENREKYLEYHRKYVFLDDINDLT
;
A
#
# COMPACT_ATOMS: atom_id res chain seq x y z
N PRO A 1 23.61 11.23 4.69
CA PRO A 1 22.89 9.98 4.38
C PRO A 1 23.89 8.94 3.91
N LYS A 2 23.87 7.75 4.53
CA LYS A 2 24.71 6.63 4.07
C LYS A 2 24.01 6.00 2.87
N ILE A 3 24.72 5.91 1.73
CA ILE A 3 24.27 5.15 0.57
C ILE A 3 24.53 3.69 0.89
N SER A 4 23.47 2.89 1.03
CA SER A 4 23.61 1.49 1.39
C SER A 4 23.78 0.60 0.16
N TYR A 5 23.14 0.94 -0.95
CA TYR A 5 23.17 0.11 -2.16
C TYR A 5 23.15 0.96 -3.43
N LEU A 6 23.94 0.53 -4.42
CA LEU A 6 23.88 1.02 -5.79
C LEU A 6 23.43 -0.14 -6.68
N SER A 7 22.26 -0.02 -7.29
CA SER A 7 21.80 -0.96 -8.31
C SER A 7 22.18 -0.44 -9.68
N ILE A 8 22.82 -1.27 -10.50
CA ILE A 8 23.21 -0.95 -11.87
C ILE A 8 22.48 -1.92 -12.80
N LEU A 9 21.61 -1.40 -13.64
CA LEU A 9 20.89 -2.17 -14.65
C LEU A 9 21.49 -1.83 -16.02
N LYS A 10 21.89 -2.88 -16.76
CA LYS A 10 22.27 -2.74 -18.18
C LYS A 10 21.07 -3.08 -19.02
N LEU A 11 20.56 -2.09 -19.76
CA LEU A 11 19.48 -2.30 -20.72
C LEU A 11 20.07 -2.69 -22.07
N VAL A 12 19.62 -3.83 -22.59
CA VAL A 12 19.99 -4.33 -23.92
C VAL A 12 18.70 -4.41 -24.72
N PRO A 13 18.65 -3.82 -25.93
CA PRO A 13 17.46 -3.92 -26.79
C PRO A 13 17.16 -5.37 -27.15
N VAL A 14 15.88 -5.69 -27.21
CA VAL A 14 15.40 -7.05 -27.53
C VAL A 14 15.52 -7.38 -29.03
N ILE A 15 15.62 -6.35 -29.86
CA ILE A 15 15.78 -6.51 -31.32
C ILE A 15 17.14 -5.95 -31.73
N PRO A 16 18.07 -6.76 -32.21
CA PRO A 16 19.34 -6.28 -32.71
C PRO A 16 19.11 -5.60 -34.08
N SER A 17 19.27 -4.28 -34.16
CA SER A 17 19.49 -3.60 -35.44
C SER A 17 20.98 -3.49 -35.71
N GLU A 18 21.40 -3.54 -36.99
CA GLU A 18 22.80 -3.66 -37.41
C GLU A 18 23.71 -2.45 -37.09
N ASP A 19 23.18 -1.37 -36.54
CA ASP A 19 23.97 -0.24 -36.09
C ASP A 19 24.29 -0.38 -34.57
N SER A 20 25.58 -0.29 -34.28
CA SER A 20 26.19 -0.48 -32.97
C SER A 20 25.41 0.16 -31.79
N ILE A 21 24.59 -0.64 -31.17
CA ILE A 21 23.76 -0.20 -30.04
C ILE A 21 24.66 -0.05 -28.81
N LYS A 22 24.82 1.19 -28.37
CA LYS A 22 25.49 1.46 -27.09
C LYS A 22 24.62 0.98 -25.93
N PRO A 23 25.13 0.17 -25.00
CA PRO A 23 24.37 -0.27 -23.87
C PRO A 23 24.01 0.95 -22.99
N ILE A 24 22.74 1.02 -22.58
CA ILE A 24 22.26 2.02 -21.65
C ILE A 24 22.41 1.46 -20.23
N PHE A 25 23.10 2.17 -19.36
CA PHE A 25 23.22 1.79 -17.96
C PHE A 25 22.29 2.65 -17.12
N TYR A 26 21.45 1.99 -16.38
CA TYR A 26 20.54 2.61 -15.42
C TYR A 26 21.10 2.46 -14.01
N PHE A 27 21.29 3.55 -13.31
CA PHE A 27 21.82 3.58 -11.96
C PHE A 27 20.69 3.90 -10.97
N ARG A 28 20.49 3.04 -9.98
CA ARG A 28 19.53 3.24 -8.91
C ARG A 28 20.26 3.31 -7.58
N ILE A 29 20.19 4.46 -6.91
CA ILE A 29 20.74 4.64 -5.57
C ILE A 29 19.64 4.33 -4.57
N LEU A 30 19.86 3.31 -3.75
CA LEU A 30 18.99 2.94 -2.63
C LEU A 30 19.63 3.50 -1.37
N LEU A 31 18.99 4.47 -0.75
CA LEU A 31 19.40 4.99 0.55
C LEU A 31 18.81 4.10 1.65
N ASP A 32 19.60 3.83 2.68
CA ASP A 32 19.20 3.04 3.86
C ASP A 32 18.15 3.78 4.72
N TYR A 33 17.66 4.89 4.22
CA TYR A 33 16.65 5.70 4.86
C TYR A 33 15.33 5.52 4.13
N GLN A 34 14.55 4.54 4.62
CA GLN A 34 13.13 4.41 4.30
C GLN A 34 12.77 4.40 2.81
N PHE A 35 13.09 3.34 2.08
CA PHE A 35 12.45 2.98 0.80
C PHE A 35 12.22 4.16 -0.19
N ARG A 36 12.94 5.27 -0.07
CA ARG A 36 12.87 6.37 -1.02
C ARG A 36 13.82 6.10 -2.18
N THR A 37 13.26 5.70 -3.28
CA THR A 37 13.99 5.61 -4.54
C THR A 37 14.10 7.02 -5.12
N PHE A 38 15.32 7.57 -5.16
CA PHE A 38 15.58 8.76 -5.95
C PHE A 38 15.96 8.32 -7.37
N VAL A 39 15.10 8.64 -8.31
CA VAL A 39 15.40 8.51 -9.73
C VAL A 39 15.92 9.86 -10.19
N HIS A 40 17.09 9.90 -10.86
CA HIS A 40 17.59 11.14 -11.42
C HIS A 40 16.56 11.70 -12.42
N PRO A 41 16.25 13.01 -12.42
CA PRO A 41 15.24 13.60 -13.30
C PRO A 41 15.40 13.25 -14.78
N SER A 42 16.63 13.16 -15.29
CA SER A 42 16.90 12.73 -16.67
C SER A 42 16.58 11.26 -16.95
N ALA A 43 16.58 10.40 -15.91
CA ALA A 43 16.17 9.02 -16.06
C ALA A 43 14.64 8.86 -16.04
N LEU A 44 13.94 9.77 -15.37
CA LEU A 44 12.47 9.87 -15.46
C LEU A 44 12.04 10.29 -16.87
N GLN A 45 12.70 11.27 -17.46
CA GLN A 45 12.44 11.67 -18.85
C GLN A 45 12.66 10.52 -19.84
N LEU A 46 13.75 9.76 -19.69
CA LEU A 46 14.01 8.58 -20.53
C LEU A 46 12.96 7.46 -20.36
N VAL A 47 12.46 7.26 -19.15
CA VAL A 47 11.39 6.28 -18.90
C VAL A 47 10.05 6.82 -19.44
N GLU A 48 9.83 8.11 -19.35
CA GLU A 48 8.68 8.77 -19.97
C GLU A 48 8.73 8.68 -21.49
N GLU A 49 9.85 9.01 -22.10
CA GLU A 49 10.04 8.93 -23.56
C GLU A 49 9.90 7.50 -24.12
N ILE A 50 10.38 6.48 -23.40
CA ILE A 50 10.21 5.07 -23.81
C ILE A 50 8.78 4.56 -23.58
N ALA A 51 8.03 5.16 -22.64
CA ALA A 51 6.65 4.79 -22.33
C ALA A 51 5.62 5.50 -23.24
N PHE A 52 6.02 6.54 -23.99
CA PHE A 52 5.10 7.43 -24.68
C PHE A 52 4.53 6.90 -26.02
N ASP A 53 5.04 5.78 -26.56
CA ASP A 53 4.61 5.29 -27.87
C ASP A 53 3.60 4.12 -27.83
N ILE A 54 2.95 3.85 -26.69
CA ILE A 54 1.91 2.83 -26.61
C ILE A 54 0.60 3.46 -26.08
N PRO A 55 -0.31 3.85 -26.97
CA PRO A 55 -1.62 4.43 -26.61
C PRO A 55 -2.43 3.57 -25.61
N GLU A 56 -2.32 2.25 -25.72
CA GLU A 56 -2.96 1.30 -24.81
C GLU A 56 -2.52 1.44 -23.34
N ILE A 57 -1.25 1.81 -23.09
CA ILE A 57 -0.74 1.98 -21.71
C ILE A 57 -1.31 3.24 -21.06
N GLU A 58 -1.50 4.31 -21.80
CA GLU A 58 -2.12 5.53 -21.27
C GLU A 58 -3.59 5.33 -20.92
N GLU A 59 -4.31 4.60 -21.73
CA GLU A 59 -5.72 4.29 -21.48
C GLU A 59 -5.88 3.36 -20.28
N ILE A 60 -5.02 2.36 -20.13
CA ILE A 60 -4.96 1.48 -18.97
C ILE A 60 -4.60 2.28 -17.69
N LYS A 61 -3.59 3.15 -17.75
CA LYS A 61 -3.21 4.03 -16.62
C LYS A 61 -4.32 4.98 -16.24
N ARG A 62 -5.04 5.55 -17.23
CA ARG A 62 -6.16 6.45 -16.99
C ARG A 62 -7.35 5.72 -16.38
N SER A 63 -7.69 4.56 -16.90
CA SER A 63 -8.74 3.69 -16.36
C SER A 63 -8.44 3.27 -14.93
N TYR A 64 -7.20 2.88 -14.65
CA TYR A 64 -6.71 2.55 -13.32
C TYR A 64 -6.86 3.72 -12.33
N ARG A 65 -6.42 4.93 -12.72
CA ARG A 65 -6.54 6.13 -11.87
C ARG A 65 -7.99 6.47 -11.55
N ILE A 66 -8.87 6.38 -12.55
CA ILE A 66 -10.31 6.63 -12.37
C ILE A 66 -10.93 5.59 -11.43
N GLY A 67 -10.57 4.33 -11.55
CA GLY A 67 -11.02 3.26 -10.65
C GLY A 67 -10.58 3.51 -9.21
N GLN A 68 -9.31 3.84 -9.00
CA GLN A 68 -8.75 4.13 -7.68
C GLN A 68 -9.37 5.38 -7.04
N GLU A 69 -9.66 6.41 -7.83
CA GLU A 69 -10.32 7.62 -7.32
C GLU A 69 -11.77 7.33 -6.89
N LYS A 70 -12.51 6.55 -7.69
CA LYS A 70 -13.86 6.11 -7.33
C LYS A 70 -13.88 5.27 -6.07
N TYR A 71 -12.97 4.30 -5.99
CA TYR A 71 -12.79 3.46 -4.81
C TYR A 71 -12.50 4.32 -3.57
N ARG A 72 -11.51 5.20 -3.63
CA ARG A 72 -11.15 6.10 -2.54
C ARG A 72 -12.35 6.93 -2.07
N ARG A 73 -13.09 7.51 -3.01
CA ARG A 73 -14.28 8.31 -2.69
C ARG A 73 -15.34 7.49 -1.98
N ALA A 74 -15.65 6.29 -2.48
CA ALA A 74 -16.63 5.39 -1.86
C ALA A 74 -16.22 4.95 -0.45
N VAL A 75 -14.93 4.63 -0.22
CA VAL A 75 -14.41 4.28 1.11
C VAL A 75 -14.54 5.43 2.08
N ILE A 76 -14.19 6.66 1.69
CA ILE A 76 -14.23 7.84 2.56
C ILE A 76 -15.68 8.29 2.81
N GLU A 77 -16.56 8.20 1.81
CA GLU A 77 -17.97 8.49 1.98
C GLU A 77 -18.63 7.56 2.99
N TYR A 78 -18.32 6.28 2.93
CA TYR A 78 -18.83 5.29 3.89
C TYR A 78 -18.19 5.44 5.28
N MET A 79 -16.90 5.77 5.35
CA MET A 79 -16.13 5.96 6.57
C MET A 79 -15.43 7.34 6.57
N PRO A 80 -16.15 8.44 6.92
CA PRO A 80 -15.62 9.80 6.78
C PRO A 80 -14.59 10.19 7.84
N GLN A 81 -14.19 9.27 8.70
CA GLN A 81 -13.26 9.52 9.78
C GLN A 81 -12.44 8.27 10.08
N CYS A 82 -11.14 8.45 10.32
CA CYS A 82 -10.33 7.36 10.86
C CYS A 82 -10.86 6.90 12.23
N PRO A 83 -11.18 5.61 12.41
CA PRO A 83 -11.80 5.11 13.64
C PRO A 83 -10.95 5.36 14.91
N PHE A 84 -9.64 5.45 14.75
CA PHE A 84 -8.69 5.57 15.86
C PHE A 84 -8.21 6.99 16.10
N SER A 85 -7.61 7.62 15.11
CA SER A 85 -7.06 8.98 15.22
C SER A 85 -8.13 10.08 15.22
N LYS A 86 -9.35 9.77 14.81
CA LYS A 86 -10.49 10.70 14.68
C LYS A 86 -10.25 11.81 13.64
N ILE A 87 -9.24 11.67 12.80
CA ILE A 87 -9.01 12.58 11.68
C ILE A 87 -10.14 12.39 10.67
N SER A 88 -10.76 13.50 10.27
CA SER A 88 -11.84 13.57 9.27
C SER A 88 -11.49 14.45 8.08
N ASP A 89 -10.27 15.03 8.03
CA ASP A 89 -9.79 15.73 6.85
C ASP A 89 -9.48 14.71 5.76
N GLU A 90 -10.25 14.74 4.68
CA GLU A 90 -10.14 13.78 3.56
C GLU A 90 -8.74 13.76 2.94
N ARG A 91 -7.98 14.85 3.00
CA ARG A 91 -6.62 14.94 2.47
C ARG A 91 -5.64 14.08 3.28
N LEU A 92 -5.97 13.79 4.53
CA LEU A 92 -5.19 12.97 5.46
C LEU A 92 -5.74 11.56 5.63
N LEU A 93 -6.85 11.23 4.96
CA LEU A 93 -7.39 9.87 4.96
C LEU A 93 -6.88 9.08 3.77
N ILE A 94 -6.47 7.85 4.03
CA ILE A 94 -6.05 6.88 3.03
C ILE A 94 -7.13 5.79 2.96
N ALA A 95 -7.58 5.49 1.75
CA ALA A 95 -8.43 4.34 1.50
C ALA A 95 -7.56 3.08 1.46
N SER A 96 -7.27 2.56 2.66
CA SER A 96 -6.40 1.40 2.89
C SER A 96 -7.10 0.12 2.46
N HIS A 97 -6.50 -0.67 1.57
CA HIS A 97 -7.04 -1.97 1.20
C HIS A 97 -6.83 -2.99 2.31
N ILE A 98 -7.87 -3.75 2.65
CA ILE A 98 -7.81 -4.85 3.61
C ILE A 98 -7.13 -6.07 2.97
N LYS A 99 -7.68 -6.58 1.88
CA LYS A 99 -7.01 -7.52 0.98
C LYS A 99 -6.24 -6.69 -0.05
N PRO A 100 -4.91 -6.85 -0.15
CA PRO A 100 -4.09 -5.97 -0.99
C PRO A 100 -4.56 -5.91 -2.45
N TYR A 101 -4.61 -4.72 -3.02
CA TYR A 101 -4.98 -4.50 -4.41
C TYR A 101 -4.21 -5.42 -5.39
N SER A 102 -2.90 -5.53 -5.19
CA SER A 102 -2.03 -6.36 -6.04
C SER A 102 -2.41 -7.84 -6.03
N VAL A 103 -2.97 -8.33 -4.94
CA VAL A 103 -3.47 -9.71 -4.82
C VAL A 103 -4.76 -9.88 -5.60
N CYS A 104 -5.72 -8.97 -5.42
CA CYS A 104 -6.98 -8.99 -6.17
C CYS A 104 -6.74 -9.01 -7.69
N ILE A 105 -5.79 -8.18 -8.16
CA ILE A 105 -5.44 -8.13 -9.59
C ILE A 105 -4.78 -9.44 -10.06
N LYS A 106 -3.88 -10.02 -9.28
CA LYS A 106 -3.25 -11.32 -9.61
C LYS A 106 -4.27 -12.45 -9.69
N GLU A 107 -5.32 -12.37 -8.89
CA GLU A 107 -6.44 -13.32 -8.89
C GLU A 107 -7.50 -13.02 -9.97
N ASN A 108 -7.27 -12.00 -10.82
CA ASN A 108 -8.23 -11.48 -11.81
C ASN A 108 -9.56 -11.03 -11.20
N ASN A 109 -9.56 -10.62 -9.95
CA ASN A 109 -10.75 -10.18 -9.22
C ASN A 109 -10.78 -8.65 -9.08
N GLN A 110 -11.11 -7.97 -10.18
CA GLN A 110 -11.22 -6.50 -10.20
C GLN A 110 -12.40 -5.99 -9.34
N GLU A 111 -13.41 -6.80 -9.15
CA GLU A 111 -14.56 -6.42 -8.30
C GLU A 111 -14.10 -6.25 -6.85
N GLU A 112 -13.35 -7.20 -6.30
CA GLU A 112 -12.79 -7.07 -4.95
C GLU A 112 -11.75 -5.95 -4.84
N ALA A 113 -10.99 -5.70 -5.91
CA ALA A 113 -10.00 -4.62 -5.94
C ALA A 113 -10.64 -3.22 -5.83
N LEU A 114 -11.89 -3.07 -6.27
CA LEU A 114 -12.63 -1.80 -6.27
C LEU A 114 -13.83 -1.78 -5.31
N ASP A 115 -14.03 -2.87 -4.58
CA ASP A 115 -15.08 -2.96 -3.55
C ASP A 115 -14.70 -2.07 -2.35
N TYR A 116 -15.54 -1.06 -2.05
CA TYR A 116 -15.32 -0.18 -0.90
C TYR A 116 -15.36 -0.94 0.45
N LEU A 117 -16.01 -2.10 0.50
CA LEU A 117 -15.96 -3.00 1.64
C LEU A 117 -14.59 -3.66 1.83
N ASN A 118 -13.77 -3.73 0.78
CA ASN A 118 -12.34 -4.07 0.88
C ASN A 118 -11.50 -2.88 1.31
N GLY A 119 -12.07 -1.89 1.99
CA GLY A 119 -11.38 -0.66 2.34
C GLY A 119 -11.69 -0.15 3.73
N LEU A 120 -10.69 0.51 4.33
CA LEU A 120 -10.80 1.27 5.56
C LEU A 120 -10.24 2.67 5.35
N ALA A 121 -10.96 3.70 5.81
CA ALA A 121 -10.41 5.05 5.83
C ALA A 121 -9.51 5.22 7.06
N LEU A 122 -8.20 5.17 6.86
CA LEU A 122 -7.22 5.25 7.91
C LEU A 122 -6.37 6.52 7.79
N SER A 123 -5.92 7.04 8.94
CA SER A 123 -4.86 8.06 8.94
C SER A 123 -3.52 7.43 8.55
N PRO A 124 -2.53 8.21 8.05
CA PRO A 124 -1.28 7.68 7.51
C PRO A 124 -0.52 6.73 8.44
N THR A 125 -0.57 6.99 9.75
CA THR A 125 0.06 6.13 10.75
C THR A 125 -0.62 4.78 10.83
N TYR A 126 -1.96 4.76 10.93
CA TYR A 126 -2.72 3.52 11.04
C TYR A 126 -2.72 2.73 9.72
N ASP A 127 -2.80 3.43 8.58
CA ASP A 127 -2.62 2.83 7.26
C ASP A 127 -1.28 2.10 7.17
N ARG A 128 -0.20 2.77 7.54
CA ARG A 128 1.13 2.17 7.50
C ARG A 128 1.28 0.96 8.40
N LEU A 129 0.73 1.01 9.61
CA LEU A 129 0.77 -0.12 10.55
C LEU A 129 -0.04 -1.31 10.04
N PHE A 130 -1.19 -1.04 9.44
CA PHE A 130 -2.08 -2.05 8.89
C PHE A 130 -1.50 -2.68 7.61
N ASP A 131 -1.13 -1.87 6.64
CA ASP A 131 -0.55 -2.33 5.37
C ASP A 131 0.74 -3.16 5.55
N GLN A 132 1.52 -2.86 6.58
CA GLN A 132 2.73 -3.62 6.90
C GLN A 132 2.48 -4.81 7.85
N GLY A 133 1.23 -5.07 8.23
CA GLY A 133 0.87 -6.21 9.07
C GLY A 133 1.28 -6.11 10.55
N TYR A 134 1.58 -4.91 11.07
CA TYR A 134 1.86 -4.71 12.50
C TYR A 134 0.59 -4.67 13.35
N ILE A 135 -0.53 -4.35 12.73
CA ILE A 135 -1.87 -4.39 13.34
C ILE A 135 -2.84 -5.11 12.43
N THR A 136 -3.88 -5.65 13.03
CA THR A 136 -5.05 -6.17 12.32
C THR A 136 -6.32 -5.90 13.12
N PHE A 137 -7.47 -6.31 12.59
CA PHE A 137 -8.76 -6.14 13.26
C PHE A 137 -9.55 -7.43 13.28
N LEU A 138 -10.25 -7.66 14.37
CA LEU A 138 -11.28 -8.69 14.46
C LEU A 138 -12.58 -8.22 13.82
N ASP A 139 -13.47 -9.15 13.53
CA ASP A 139 -14.77 -8.86 12.90
C ASP A 139 -15.69 -8.00 13.80
N ASN A 140 -15.39 -7.96 15.10
CA ASN A 140 -16.06 -7.07 16.05
C ASN A 140 -15.46 -5.65 16.11
N GLY A 141 -14.47 -5.34 15.25
CA GLY A 141 -13.76 -4.05 15.20
C GLY A 141 -12.63 -3.90 16.23
N GLU A 142 -12.31 -4.94 16.99
CA GLU A 142 -11.21 -4.92 17.96
C GLU A 142 -9.86 -4.85 17.23
N LEU A 143 -9.04 -3.87 17.62
CA LEU A 143 -7.67 -3.73 17.12
C LEU A 143 -6.76 -4.73 17.82
N ILE A 144 -6.02 -5.49 17.05
CA ILE A 144 -4.97 -6.39 17.52
C ILE A 144 -3.61 -5.83 17.09
N CYS A 145 -2.71 -5.66 18.04
CA CYS A 145 -1.33 -5.24 17.80
C CYS A 145 -0.41 -6.47 17.82
N GLY A 146 0.46 -6.56 16.82
CA GLY A 146 1.46 -7.61 16.75
C GLY A 146 2.65 -7.38 17.69
N THR A 147 3.51 -8.39 17.79
CA THR A 147 4.69 -8.40 18.67
C THR A 147 5.95 -7.82 18.00
N GLN A 148 5.88 -7.49 16.72
CA GLN A 148 7.04 -7.07 15.91
C GLN A 148 7.59 -5.69 16.26
N LEU A 149 6.78 -4.83 16.88
CA LEU A 149 7.20 -3.52 17.35
C LEU A 149 7.43 -3.53 18.87
N SER A 150 8.49 -2.82 19.29
CA SER A 150 8.80 -2.69 20.73
C SER A 150 7.74 -1.90 21.49
N SER A 151 7.62 -2.16 22.80
CA SER A 151 6.75 -1.38 23.70
C SER A 151 7.04 0.12 23.64
N TYR A 152 8.30 0.49 23.51
CA TYR A 152 8.72 1.89 23.31
C TYR A 152 8.13 2.50 22.03
N THR A 153 8.09 1.74 20.95
CA THR A 153 7.50 2.20 19.67
C THR A 153 5.99 2.41 19.82
N TRP A 154 5.30 1.46 20.46
CA TRP A 154 3.86 1.59 20.73
C TRP A 154 3.56 2.81 21.60
N ASP A 155 4.37 3.05 22.64
CA ASP A 155 4.27 4.23 23.49
C ASP A 155 4.40 5.54 22.68
N LYS A 156 5.39 5.63 21.79
CA LYS A 156 5.59 6.81 20.92
C LYS A 156 4.48 7.02 19.91
N LEU A 157 3.82 5.96 19.50
CA LEU A 157 2.63 6.02 18.64
C LEU A 157 1.35 6.33 19.44
N ASN A 158 1.45 6.38 20.77
CA ASN A 158 0.33 6.54 21.68
C ASN A 158 -0.74 5.44 21.48
N ILE A 159 -0.28 4.23 21.24
CA ILE A 159 -1.10 3.02 21.07
C ILE A 159 -0.78 2.09 22.23
N ASN A 160 -1.80 1.71 22.99
CA ASN A 160 -1.66 0.67 23.99
C ASN A 160 -1.98 -0.70 23.38
N PRO A 161 -0.98 -1.58 23.17
CA PRO A 161 -1.19 -2.87 22.52
C PRO A 161 -2.03 -3.86 23.36
N THR A 162 -2.12 -3.64 24.67
CA THR A 162 -2.89 -4.49 25.57
C THR A 162 -4.31 -3.97 25.84
N ALA A 163 -4.62 -2.76 25.38
CA ALA A 163 -5.96 -2.20 25.54
C ALA A 163 -6.88 -2.75 24.45
N LYS A 164 -8.10 -3.04 24.82
CA LYS A 164 -9.16 -3.37 23.85
C LYS A 164 -9.60 -2.11 23.11
N ASN A 165 -9.01 -1.91 21.94
CA ASN A 165 -9.31 -0.78 21.07
C ASN A 165 -10.38 -1.22 20.07
N LYS A 166 -11.58 -0.64 20.15
CA LYS A 166 -12.66 -0.93 19.20
C LYS A 166 -12.84 0.20 18.20
N MET A 167 -13.09 -0.14 16.95
CA MET A 167 -13.60 0.81 15.98
C MET A 167 -14.96 1.32 16.43
N ARG A 168 -15.25 2.59 16.16
CA ARG A 168 -16.61 3.13 16.40
C ARG A 168 -17.62 2.63 15.37
N ILE A 169 -17.15 2.35 14.16
CA ILE A 169 -17.95 1.80 13.08
C ILE A 169 -17.57 0.34 12.97
N PHE A 170 -18.53 -0.55 13.14
CA PHE A 170 -18.31 -1.97 12.95
C PHE A 170 -17.98 -2.25 11.46
N PRO A 171 -17.01 -3.11 11.18
CA PRO A 171 -16.63 -3.46 9.82
C PRO A 171 -17.61 -4.48 9.21
N GLU A 172 -18.90 -4.20 9.28
CA GLU A 172 -19.94 -5.08 8.72
C GLU A 172 -19.68 -5.38 7.24
N ASN A 173 -19.83 -6.64 6.88
CA ASN A 173 -19.60 -7.18 5.54
C ASN A 173 -18.13 -7.12 5.06
N ARG A 174 -17.18 -6.92 5.96
CA ARG A 174 -15.73 -6.92 5.67
C ARG A 174 -15.02 -8.18 6.15
N GLU A 175 -15.74 -9.10 6.78
CA GLU A 175 -15.21 -10.27 7.47
C GLU A 175 -14.30 -11.10 6.56
N LYS A 176 -14.69 -11.34 5.31
CA LYS A 176 -13.88 -12.08 4.33
C LYS A 176 -12.53 -11.43 4.03
N TYR A 177 -12.50 -10.10 3.97
CA TYR A 177 -11.27 -9.35 3.72
C TYR A 177 -10.40 -9.28 4.97
N LEU A 178 -11.02 -9.09 6.15
CA LEU A 178 -10.32 -9.11 7.43
C LEU A 178 -9.71 -10.48 7.73
N GLU A 179 -10.43 -11.57 7.42
CA GLU A 179 -9.90 -12.92 7.53
C GLU A 179 -8.64 -13.09 6.64
N TYR A 180 -8.72 -12.62 5.39
CA TYR A 180 -7.57 -12.62 4.50
C TYR A 180 -6.39 -11.86 5.10
N HIS A 181 -6.63 -10.65 5.62
CA HIS A 181 -5.59 -9.81 6.22
C HIS A 181 -4.94 -10.50 7.43
N ARG A 182 -5.75 -11.05 8.33
CA ARG A 182 -5.26 -11.78 9.50
C ARG A 182 -4.38 -12.98 9.14
N LYS A 183 -4.71 -13.66 8.05
CA LYS A 183 -4.02 -14.90 7.65
C LYS A 183 -2.76 -14.67 6.81
N TYR A 184 -2.74 -13.63 5.97
CA TYR A 184 -1.72 -13.48 4.94
C TYR A 184 -0.94 -12.16 4.98
N VAL A 185 -1.42 -11.17 5.70
CA VAL A 185 -0.77 -9.86 5.81
C VAL A 185 -0.24 -9.62 7.22
N PHE A 186 -1.04 -9.93 8.24
CA PHE A 186 -0.64 -9.78 9.62
C PHE A 186 0.57 -10.69 9.94
N LEU A 187 1.56 -10.14 10.68
CA LEU A 187 2.86 -10.79 10.87
C LEU A 187 2.89 -11.80 12.01
N ASP A 188 1.84 -11.86 12.83
CA ASP A 188 1.72 -12.78 13.96
C ASP A 188 0.52 -13.72 13.79
N ASP A 189 0.47 -14.79 14.57
CA ASP A 189 -0.74 -15.62 14.65
C ASP A 189 -1.72 -14.99 15.64
N ILE A 190 -2.95 -14.81 15.18
CA ILE A 190 -4.00 -14.20 16.01
C ILE A 190 -4.37 -15.07 17.20
N ASN A 191 -4.24 -16.39 17.07
CA ASN A 191 -4.55 -17.33 18.15
C ASN A 191 -3.55 -17.24 19.32
N ASP A 192 -2.35 -16.72 19.07
CA ASP A 192 -1.33 -16.51 20.11
C ASP A 192 -1.54 -15.19 20.86
N LEU A 193 -2.38 -14.30 20.33
CA LEU A 193 -2.59 -12.94 20.85
C LEU A 193 -3.99 -12.69 21.46
N THR A 194 -4.92 -13.58 21.26
CA THR A 194 -6.30 -13.52 21.77
C THR A 194 -6.58 -14.64 22.73
#